data_9c5f6ef7df8315561ac1596d28b8682f
#
_entry.id   9c5f6ef7df8315561ac1596d28b8682f
#
_cell.length_a   1.000
_cell.length_b   1.000
_cell.length_c   1.000
_cell.angle_alpha   90.00
_cell.angle_beta   90.00
_cell.angle_gamma   90.00
#
_symmetry.space_group_name_H-M   'P 1'
#
loop_
_entity.id
_entity.type
_entity.pdbx_description
1 polymer ?
#
loop_
_entity_poly.entity_id
_entity_poly.type
_entity_poly.pdbx_seq_one_letter_code
_entity_poly.pdbx_strand_id
1 'polypeptide(L)'
;MTQTQTGRTETTASLSDRLAARRRARLTRLLIIAGSAALIIGLLAAAWFSPVLAITSVKAQGSEFYTAEQIEDAVLTDWSGTPLPQAMPGQVEKAALTRLPKAASATVRWAGPRALAITITDRAPLIAVRAGSGWDRVDATGTTIDTVTGEPDGLARLELTAGADRKETISAALALLDELPDGVPEQISVVRASDPEKIEIDYSPGEDASPVTIRFGSAEDAARKFDIASKLIDTDAQTIDVSVSEVPVTS
;
A
#
# COMPACT_ATOMS: atom_id res chain seq x y z
N MET A 1 4.12 38.25 -96.39
CA MET A 1 4.21 37.00 -95.67
C MET A 1 4.61 37.35 -94.23
N THR A 2 3.63 37.39 -93.32
CA THR A 2 3.79 37.81 -91.94
C THR A 2 3.41 36.60 -91.11
N GLN A 3 4.39 35.98 -90.40
CA GLN A 3 4.09 34.97 -89.45
C GLN A 3 4.17 35.57 -88.05
N THR A 4 3.07 35.51 -87.35
CA THR A 4 2.84 35.96 -86.00
C THR A 4 3.36 34.92 -85.05
N GLN A 5 4.35 35.28 -84.22
CA GLN A 5 4.76 34.49 -83.02
C GLN A 5 3.87 34.87 -81.82
N THR A 6 2.88 34.05 -81.59
CA THR A 6 2.09 34.14 -80.37
C THR A 6 2.11 32.77 -79.68
N GLY A 7 2.89 32.61 -78.63
CA GLY A 7 2.85 31.33 -77.90
C GLY A 7 3.99 31.07 -76.97
N ARG A 8 4.26 31.93 -75.94
CA ARG A 8 5.22 31.60 -74.92
C ARG A 8 5.01 32.24 -73.52
N THR A 9 3.83 32.75 -73.27
CA THR A 9 3.56 33.42 -71.99
C THR A 9 2.54 32.66 -71.05
N GLU A 10 1.85 31.66 -71.56
CA GLU A 10 0.79 31.00 -70.80
C GLU A 10 1.29 29.86 -69.80
N THR A 11 2.48 29.32 -70.06
CA THR A 11 2.95 28.14 -69.28
C THR A 11 3.54 28.51 -67.95
N THR A 12 4.09 29.70 -67.74
CA THR A 12 4.72 30.16 -66.53
C THR A 12 3.71 30.63 -65.46
N ALA A 13 2.62 31.25 -65.88
CA ALA A 13 1.52 31.69 -65.01
C ALA A 13 0.81 30.50 -64.36
N SER A 14 0.62 29.39 -65.10
CA SER A 14 -0.05 28.18 -64.54
C SER A 14 0.77 27.41 -63.49
N LEU A 15 2.08 27.49 -63.57
CA LEU A 15 2.96 26.84 -62.56
C LEU A 15 3.01 27.64 -61.23
N SER A 16 3.07 28.97 -61.35
CA SER A 16 3.05 29.84 -60.15
C SER A 16 1.73 29.72 -59.38
N ASP A 17 0.60 29.67 -60.12
CA ASP A 17 -0.73 29.51 -59.52
C ASP A 17 -0.91 28.15 -58.82
N ARG A 18 -0.40 27.08 -59.43
CA ARG A 18 -0.40 25.74 -58.79
C ARG A 18 0.47 25.67 -57.56
N LEU A 19 1.63 26.31 -57.52
CA LEU A 19 2.51 26.40 -56.34
C LEU A 19 1.87 27.24 -55.24
N ALA A 20 1.23 28.37 -55.60
CA ALA A 20 0.49 29.21 -54.68
C ALA A 20 -0.72 28.47 -54.08
N ALA A 21 -1.47 27.73 -54.89
CA ALA A 21 -2.58 26.90 -54.44
C ALA A 21 -2.13 25.79 -53.46
N ARG A 22 -1.01 25.12 -53.77
CA ARG A 22 -0.42 24.11 -52.86
C ARG A 22 0.08 24.70 -51.53
N ARG A 23 0.70 25.89 -51.55
CA ARG A 23 1.10 26.61 -50.36
C ARG A 23 -0.10 27.02 -49.51
N ARG A 24 -1.16 27.56 -50.13
CA ARG A 24 -2.42 27.91 -49.46
C ARG A 24 -3.06 26.67 -48.81
N ALA A 25 -3.17 25.57 -49.56
CA ALA A 25 -3.73 24.32 -49.04
C ALA A 25 -2.91 23.74 -47.83
N ARG A 26 -1.57 23.85 -47.87
CA ARG A 26 -0.72 23.46 -46.73
C ARG A 26 -0.90 24.38 -45.51
N LEU A 27 -0.94 25.70 -45.75
CA LEU A 27 -1.19 26.68 -44.68
C LEU A 27 -2.58 26.48 -44.07
N THR A 28 -3.63 26.25 -44.88
CA THR A 28 -4.96 25.97 -44.36
C THR A 28 -5.00 24.70 -43.53
N ARG A 29 -4.33 23.62 -43.97
CA ARG A 29 -4.23 22.38 -43.19
C ARG A 29 -3.49 22.60 -41.87
N LEU A 30 -2.38 23.34 -41.88
CA LEU A 30 -1.63 23.68 -40.66
C LEU A 30 -2.45 24.53 -39.68
N LEU A 31 -3.22 25.50 -40.23
CA LEU A 31 -4.12 26.33 -39.42
C LEU A 31 -5.26 25.50 -38.78
N ILE A 32 -5.83 24.56 -39.55
CA ILE A 32 -6.86 23.64 -39.00
C ILE A 32 -6.27 22.76 -37.92
N ILE A 33 -5.08 22.18 -38.11
CA ILE A 33 -4.40 21.35 -37.12
C ILE A 33 -4.06 22.19 -35.89
N ALA A 34 -3.49 23.38 -36.05
CA ALA A 34 -3.16 24.27 -34.93
C ALA A 34 -4.42 24.73 -34.19
N GLY A 35 -5.49 25.08 -34.94
CA GLY A 35 -6.78 25.46 -34.34
C GLY A 35 -7.45 24.32 -33.55
N SER A 36 -7.43 23.10 -34.10
CA SER A 36 -7.96 21.93 -33.38
C SER A 36 -7.09 21.58 -32.16
N ALA A 37 -5.77 21.69 -32.25
CA ALA A 37 -4.90 21.49 -31.11
C ALA A 37 -5.14 22.54 -29.99
N ALA A 38 -5.28 23.82 -30.38
CA ALA A 38 -5.60 24.90 -29.44
C ALA A 38 -6.97 24.70 -28.76
N LEU A 39 -7.97 24.25 -29.52
CA LEU A 39 -9.29 23.91 -28.98
C LEU A 39 -9.22 22.77 -27.97
N ILE A 40 -8.50 21.69 -28.28
CA ILE A 40 -8.33 20.55 -27.40
C ILE A 40 -7.62 21.00 -26.11
N ILE A 41 -6.53 21.76 -26.22
CA ILE A 41 -5.81 22.30 -25.07
C ILE A 41 -6.73 23.20 -24.23
N GLY A 42 -7.52 24.05 -24.85
CA GLY A 42 -8.50 24.90 -24.18
C GLY A 42 -9.57 24.10 -23.44
N LEU A 43 -10.09 23.03 -24.03
CA LEU A 43 -11.06 22.14 -23.40
C LEU A 43 -10.43 21.37 -22.21
N LEU A 44 -9.21 20.89 -22.36
CA LEU A 44 -8.47 20.23 -21.27
C LEU A 44 -8.19 21.20 -20.12
N ALA A 45 -7.77 22.43 -20.41
CA ALA A 45 -7.59 23.45 -19.40
C ALA A 45 -8.90 23.82 -18.70
N ALA A 46 -9.99 23.96 -19.46
CA ALA A 46 -11.32 24.20 -18.90
C ALA A 46 -11.76 23.05 -17.98
N ALA A 47 -11.53 21.79 -18.36
CA ALA A 47 -11.83 20.63 -17.53
C ALA A 47 -10.98 20.60 -16.26
N TRP A 48 -9.69 20.96 -16.36
CA TRP A 48 -8.75 20.98 -15.24
C TRP A 48 -9.13 21.96 -14.14
N PHE A 49 -9.67 23.12 -14.51
CA PHE A 49 -10.06 24.18 -13.58
C PHE A 49 -11.58 24.28 -13.35
N SER A 50 -12.38 23.37 -13.92
CA SER A 50 -13.82 23.48 -13.89
C SER A 50 -14.42 23.04 -12.55
N PRO A 51 -15.18 23.90 -11.88
CA PRO A 51 -15.95 23.50 -10.70
C PRO A 51 -17.07 22.49 -11.01
N VAL A 52 -17.42 22.33 -12.30
CA VAL A 52 -18.41 21.32 -12.73
C VAL A 52 -17.93 19.90 -12.47
N LEU A 53 -16.60 19.67 -12.47
CA LEU A 53 -15.98 18.40 -12.17
C LEU A 53 -15.50 18.30 -10.71
N ALA A 54 -15.93 19.22 -9.84
CA ALA A 54 -15.57 19.21 -8.43
C ALA A 54 -16.12 17.98 -7.71
N ILE A 55 -15.29 17.34 -6.91
CA ILE A 55 -15.64 16.17 -6.10
C ILE A 55 -16.69 16.58 -5.08
N THR A 56 -17.81 15.84 -5.02
CA THR A 56 -18.93 16.07 -4.12
C THR A 56 -19.40 14.83 -3.38
N SER A 57 -18.93 13.64 -3.79
CA SER A 57 -19.32 12.38 -3.14
C SER A 57 -18.21 11.34 -3.23
N VAL A 58 -18.18 10.47 -2.24
CA VAL A 58 -17.25 9.33 -2.17
C VAL A 58 -18.07 8.08 -1.87
N LYS A 59 -17.83 7.02 -2.62
CA LYS A 59 -18.39 5.69 -2.35
C LYS A 59 -17.34 4.87 -1.64
N ALA A 60 -17.52 4.64 -0.35
CA ALA A 60 -16.59 3.91 0.50
C ALA A 60 -17.03 2.48 0.74
N GLN A 61 -16.06 1.55 0.80
CA GLN A 61 -16.28 0.14 1.13
C GLN A 61 -14.99 -0.53 1.64
N GLY A 62 -15.13 -1.71 2.25
CA GLY A 62 -14.02 -2.63 2.53
C GLY A 62 -13.40 -2.49 3.91
N SER A 63 -13.98 -1.70 4.84
CA SER A 63 -13.50 -1.59 6.22
C SER A 63 -14.51 -2.13 7.23
N GLU A 64 -14.01 -2.80 8.25
CA GLU A 64 -14.74 -3.21 9.45
C GLU A 64 -14.54 -2.21 10.60
N PHE A 65 -13.43 -1.46 10.59
CA PHE A 65 -13.12 -0.46 11.61
C PHE A 65 -13.75 0.90 11.39
N TYR A 66 -14.10 1.22 10.13
CA TYR A 66 -14.64 2.53 9.76
C TYR A 66 -15.95 2.40 9.01
N THR A 67 -16.91 3.23 9.37
CA THR A 67 -18.16 3.33 8.59
C THR A 67 -17.91 4.01 7.24
N ALA A 68 -18.80 3.78 6.27
CA ALA A 68 -18.71 4.42 4.97
C ALA A 68 -18.69 5.96 5.09
N GLU A 69 -19.47 6.52 6.02
CA GLU A 69 -19.52 7.96 6.30
C GLU A 69 -18.19 8.49 6.84
N GLN A 70 -17.54 7.76 7.76
CA GLN A 70 -16.23 8.16 8.30
C GLN A 70 -15.15 8.18 7.21
N ILE A 71 -15.19 7.22 6.28
CA ILE A 71 -14.25 7.17 5.15
C ILE A 71 -14.55 8.30 4.17
N GLU A 72 -15.84 8.57 3.88
CA GLU A 72 -16.26 9.67 3.03
C GLU A 72 -15.79 11.02 3.59
N ASP A 73 -16.03 11.27 4.87
CA ASP A 73 -15.61 12.49 5.57
C ASP A 73 -14.09 12.65 5.57
N ALA A 74 -13.33 11.56 5.78
CA ALA A 74 -11.88 11.59 5.75
C ALA A 74 -11.34 12.05 4.39
N VAL A 75 -11.99 11.64 3.28
CA VAL A 75 -11.61 12.05 1.93
C VAL A 75 -12.13 13.45 1.59
N LEU A 76 -13.40 13.74 1.87
CA LEU A 76 -14.03 15.02 1.51
C LEU A 76 -13.44 16.20 2.28
N THR A 77 -12.90 15.99 3.48
CA THR A 77 -12.22 17.04 4.25
C THR A 77 -11.09 17.70 3.46
N ASP A 78 -10.33 16.92 2.70
CA ASP A 78 -9.17 17.42 1.93
C ASP A 78 -9.50 17.68 0.46
N TRP A 79 -10.49 16.98 -0.11
CA TRP A 79 -10.71 16.94 -1.56
C TRP A 79 -12.07 17.47 -2.01
N SER A 80 -12.95 17.85 -1.10
CA SER A 80 -14.23 18.47 -1.47
C SER A 80 -14.01 19.74 -2.26
N GLY A 81 -14.73 19.90 -3.38
CA GLY A 81 -14.62 21.07 -4.24
C GLY A 81 -13.43 21.05 -5.19
N THR A 82 -12.46 20.11 -5.03
CA THR A 82 -11.34 19.96 -5.95
C THR A 82 -11.82 19.34 -7.27
N PRO A 83 -11.46 19.90 -8.45
CA PRO A 83 -11.77 19.27 -9.73
C PRO A 83 -11.16 17.88 -9.84
N LEU A 84 -11.94 16.90 -10.30
CA LEU A 84 -11.56 15.50 -10.38
C LEU A 84 -10.21 15.24 -11.08
N PRO A 85 -9.83 15.94 -12.18
CA PRO A 85 -8.52 15.75 -12.81
C PRO A 85 -7.33 16.14 -11.93
N GLN A 86 -7.52 16.98 -10.91
CA GLN A 86 -6.48 17.38 -9.96
C GLN A 86 -6.34 16.39 -8.80
N ALA A 87 -7.38 15.61 -8.50
CA ALA A 87 -7.37 14.57 -7.47
C ALA A 87 -6.72 13.29 -8.01
N MET A 88 -5.41 13.24 -8.02
CA MET A 88 -4.67 12.06 -8.42
C MET A 88 -4.91 10.93 -7.41
N PRO A 89 -5.32 9.71 -7.84
CA PRO A 89 -5.67 8.61 -6.93
C PRO A 89 -4.66 8.38 -5.82
N GLY A 90 -3.36 8.27 -6.13
CA GLY A 90 -2.33 8.04 -5.11
C GLY A 90 -2.16 9.16 -4.07
N GLN A 91 -2.53 10.41 -4.40
CA GLN A 91 -2.52 11.50 -3.41
C GLN A 91 -3.72 11.40 -2.48
N VAL A 92 -4.90 11.04 -3.02
CA VAL A 92 -6.11 10.82 -2.24
C VAL A 92 -5.95 9.61 -1.32
N GLU A 93 -5.37 8.51 -1.82
CA GLU A 93 -5.04 7.31 -1.04
C GLU A 93 -4.14 7.65 0.15
N LYS A 94 -3.05 8.37 -0.09
CA LYS A 94 -2.11 8.78 0.96
C LYS A 94 -2.77 9.68 2.00
N ALA A 95 -3.59 10.64 1.57
CA ALA A 95 -4.31 11.53 2.47
C ALA A 95 -5.33 10.76 3.32
N ALA A 96 -6.08 9.84 2.70
CA ALA A 96 -7.03 8.97 3.39
C ALA A 96 -6.34 8.11 4.46
N LEU A 97 -5.22 7.45 4.14
CA LEU A 97 -4.45 6.63 5.09
C LEU A 97 -3.90 7.43 6.27
N THR A 98 -3.58 8.71 6.07
CA THR A 98 -3.15 9.59 7.17
C THR A 98 -4.29 9.84 8.18
N ARG A 99 -5.54 9.86 7.71
CA ARG A 99 -6.73 10.08 8.55
C ARG A 99 -7.34 8.79 9.09
N LEU A 100 -7.02 7.66 8.48
CA LEU A 100 -7.55 6.34 8.80
C LEU A 100 -6.40 5.39 9.23
N PRO A 101 -5.83 5.57 10.43
CA PRO A 101 -4.62 4.85 10.87
C PRO A 101 -4.79 3.33 10.97
N LYS A 102 -6.04 2.83 11.17
CA LYS A 102 -6.32 1.38 11.19
C LYS A 102 -6.40 0.76 9.79
N ALA A 103 -6.34 1.57 8.72
CA ALA A 103 -6.29 1.09 7.35
C ALA A 103 -4.84 0.73 6.97
N ALA A 104 -4.64 -0.45 6.38
CA ALA A 104 -3.36 -0.87 5.82
C ALA A 104 -3.15 -0.29 4.42
N SER A 105 -4.21 -0.26 3.62
CA SER A 105 -4.16 0.30 2.27
C SER A 105 -5.49 0.92 1.87
N ALA A 106 -5.43 1.82 0.90
CA ALA A 106 -6.58 2.42 0.25
C ALA A 106 -6.38 2.36 -1.26
N THR A 107 -7.44 2.05 -1.99
CA THR A 107 -7.45 2.10 -3.46
C THR A 107 -8.53 3.05 -3.91
N VAL A 108 -8.15 4.08 -4.66
CA VAL A 108 -9.06 5.12 -5.14
C VAL A 108 -9.26 5.00 -6.65
N ARG A 109 -10.51 5.14 -7.09
CA ARG A 109 -10.89 5.17 -8.52
C ARG A 109 -11.90 6.28 -8.77
N TRP A 110 -11.92 6.78 -9.98
CA TRP A 110 -13.00 7.66 -10.41
C TRP A 110 -14.29 6.86 -10.59
N ALA A 111 -15.38 7.30 -9.96
CA ALA A 111 -16.68 6.62 -9.99
C ALA A 111 -17.77 7.44 -10.71
N GLY A 112 -17.36 8.51 -11.37
CA GLY A 112 -18.24 9.40 -12.11
C GLY A 112 -17.61 10.78 -12.29
N PRO A 113 -18.31 11.75 -12.89
CA PRO A 113 -17.75 13.07 -13.19
C PRO A 113 -17.44 13.91 -11.93
N ARG A 114 -18.03 13.56 -10.77
CA ARG A 114 -17.92 14.26 -9.49
C ARG A 114 -17.76 13.32 -8.29
N ALA A 115 -17.50 12.03 -8.55
CA ALA A 115 -17.49 11.01 -7.52
C ALA A 115 -16.18 10.21 -7.54
N LEU A 116 -15.68 9.88 -6.35
CA LEU A 116 -14.62 8.89 -6.13
C LEU A 116 -15.23 7.61 -5.57
N ALA A 117 -14.62 6.47 -5.87
CA ALA A 117 -14.81 5.24 -5.14
C ALA A 117 -13.51 4.91 -4.40
N ILE A 118 -13.61 4.63 -3.12
CA ILE A 118 -12.50 4.22 -2.29
C ILE A 118 -12.78 2.85 -1.68
N THR A 119 -11.81 1.96 -1.81
CA THR A 119 -11.81 0.66 -1.14
C THR A 119 -10.69 0.66 -0.11
N ILE A 120 -11.03 0.43 1.14
CA ILE A 120 -10.09 0.32 2.25
C ILE A 120 -9.82 -1.15 2.52
N THR A 121 -8.57 -1.47 2.82
CA THR A 121 -8.16 -2.74 3.41
C THR A 121 -7.67 -2.45 4.81
N ASP A 122 -8.29 -3.04 5.80
CA ASP A 122 -7.93 -2.86 7.20
C ASP A 122 -6.61 -3.57 7.54
N ARG A 123 -5.93 -3.07 8.58
CA ARG A 123 -4.76 -3.74 9.15
C ARG A 123 -5.19 -4.99 9.88
N ALA A 124 -4.55 -6.11 9.60
CA ALA A 124 -4.69 -7.34 10.34
C ALA A 124 -3.73 -7.35 11.55
N PRO A 125 -4.21 -7.52 12.77
CA PRO A 125 -3.34 -7.66 13.93
C PRO A 125 -2.58 -8.99 13.85
N LEU A 126 -1.29 -8.97 14.20
CA LEU A 126 -0.44 -10.16 14.22
C LEU A 126 -0.04 -10.53 15.66
N ILE A 127 0.28 -9.52 16.47
CA ILE A 127 0.69 -9.70 17.87
C ILE A 127 -0.04 -8.72 18.78
N ALA A 128 -0.12 -9.08 20.06
CA ALA A 128 -0.60 -8.23 21.14
C ALA A 128 0.56 -7.87 22.07
N VAL A 129 0.83 -6.59 22.27
CA VAL A 129 1.92 -6.08 23.12
C VAL A 129 1.36 -5.41 24.35
N ARG A 130 1.85 -5.77 25.54
CA ARG A 130 1.39 -5.15 26.78
C ARG A 130 1.63 -3.65 26.80
N ALA A 131 0.57 -2.87 27.07
CA ALA A 131 0.60 -1.41 27.15
C ALA A 131 -0.17 -0.93 28.40
N GLY A 132 0.53 -0.68 29.48
CA GLY A 132 -0.10 -0.29 30.75
C GLY A 132 -1.10 -1.33 31.26
N SER A 133 -2.38 -0.96 31.35
CA SER A 133 -3.47 -1.86 31.76
C SER A 133 -4.15 -2.60 30.61
N GLY A 134 -3.76 -2.31 29.36
CA GLY A 134 -4.33 -2.89 28.15
C GLY A 134 -3.30 -3.60 27.27
N TRP A 135 -3.73 -3.88 26.05
CA TRP A 135 -2.93 -4.54 25.02
C TRP A 135 -3.00 -3.76 23.71
N ASP A 136 -1.86 -3.39 23.17
CA ASP A 136 -1.74 -2.83 21.83
C ASP A 136 -1.79 -3.97 20.82
N ARG A 137 -2.76 -3.94 19.91
CA ARG A 137 -2.76 -4.82 18.74
C ARG A 137 -1.87 -4.24 17.68
N VAL A 138 -0.87 -4.99 17.26
CA VAL A 138 0.17 -4.53 16.33
C VAL A 138 0.13 -5.40 15.07
N ASP A 139 0.23 -4.78 13.91
CA ASP A 139 0.27 -5.47 12.62
C ASP A 139 1.68 -5.95 12.25
N ALA A 140 1.80 -6.66 11.13
CA ALA A 140 3.07 -7.17 10.61
C ALA A 140 4.11 -6.07 10.30
N THR A 141 3.69 -4.79 10.17
CA THR A 141 4.60 -3.66 9.94
C THR A 141 5.10 -3.00 11.22
N GLY A 142 4.66 -3.48 12.38
CA GLY A 142 4.95 -2.86 13.69
C GLY A 142 4.07 -1.66 14.01
N THR A 143 3.00 -1.45 13.24
CA THR A 143 2.07 -0.35 13.49
C THR A 143 1.00 -0.78 14.49
N THR A 144 0.81 0.03 15.56
CA THR A 144 -0.29 -0.18 16.50
C THR A 144 -1.61 0.18 15.83
N ILE A 145 -2.54 -0.77 15.80
CA ILE A 145 -3.89 -0.60 15.24
C ILE A 145 -4.79 0.10 16.26
N ASP A 146 -4.83 -0.44 17.47
CA ASP A 146 -5.57 0.10 18.60
C ASP A 146 -5.09 -0.54 19.92
N THR A 147 -5.64 -0.06 21.04
CA THR A 147 -5.40 -0.61 22.38
C THR A 147 -6.72 -1.14 22.94
N VAL A 148 -6.73 -2.39 23.37
CA VAL A 148 -7.90 -3.05 23.98
C VAL A 148 -7.68 -3.32 25.47
N THR A 149 -8.78 -3.39 26.26
CA THR A 149 -8.76 -3.61 27.71
C THR A 149 -8.81 -5.06 27.99
N GLY A 150 -8.54 -5.96 27.52
CA GLY A 150 -8.50 -7.42 27.76
C GLY A 150 -7.42 -8.03 26.90
N GLU A 151 -7.00 -9.19 27.26
CA GLU A 151 -6.12 -9.97 26.41
C GLU A 151 -6.89 -10.36 25.14
N PRO A 152 -6.39 -10.01 23.94
CA PRO A 152 -7.06 -10.37 22.71
C PRO A 152 -6.84 -11.86 22.41
N ASP A 153 -7.93 -12.57 22.13
CA ASP A 153 -7.89 -13.98 21.74
C ASP A 153 -7.28 -14.15 20.35
N GLY A 154 -6.56 -15.25 20.16
CA GLY A 154 -6.03 -15.67 18.85
C GLY A 154 -4.83 -14.86 18.36
N LEU A 155 -4.21 -14.04 19.21
CA LEU A 155 -2.97 -13.33 18.89
C LEU A 155 -1.84 -13.79 19.79
N ALA A 156 -0.65 -13.96 19.25
CA ALA A 156 0.55 -14.17 20.02
C ALA A 156 0.82 -12.95 20.93
N ARG A 157 1.09 -13.19 22.20
CA ARG A 157 1.43 -12.13 23.16
C ARG A 157 2.92 -11.83 23.09
N LEU A 158 3.28 -10.58 22.88
CA LEU A 158 4.66 -10.15 23.01
C LEU A 158 4.90 -9.58 24.42
N GLU A 159 5.71 -10.28 25.18
CA GLU A 159 6.18 -9.90 26.51
C GLU A 159 7.57 -9.28 26.40
N LEU A 160 7.65 -7.97 26.66
CA LEU A 160 8.91 -7.24 26.65
C LEU A 160 9.48 -7.13 28.07
N THR A 161 10.77 -7.41 28.22
CA THR A 161 11.45 -7.17 29.47
C THR A 161 11.59 -5.67 29.74
N ALA A 162 11.50 -5.27 31.01
CA ALA A 162 11.68 -3.89 31.42
C ALA A 162 13.06 -3.35 31.01
N GLY A 163 13.07 -2.21 30.31
CA GLY A 163 14.29 -1.56 29.80
C GLY A 163 14.68 -1.93 28.37
N ALA A 164 13.99 -2.87 27.73
CA ALA A 164 14.17 -3.13 26.30
C ALA A 164 13.74 -1.92 25.44
N ASP A 165 14.45 -1.68 24.34
CA ASP A 165 13.96 -0.75 23.31
C ASP A 165 12.70 -1.36 22.66
N ARG A 166 11.53 -0.77 23.01
CA ARG A 166 10.22 -1.31 22.60
C ARG A 166 10.11 -1.44 21.08
N LYS A 167 10.53 -0.42 20.35
CA LYS A 167 10.36 -0.39 18.90
C LYS A 167 11.26 -1.40 18.21
N GLU A 168 12.51 -1.43 18.58
CA GLU A 168 13.51 -2.32 17.99
C GLU A 168 13.19 -3.78 18.30
N THR A 169 12.80 -4.09 19.55
CA THR A 169 12.44 -5.44 19.99
C THR A 169 11.14 -5.92 19.33
N ILE A 170 10.11 -5.06 19.16
CA ILE A 170 8.91 -5.41 18.39
C ILE A 170 9.28 -5.72 16.94
N SER A 171 10.13 -4.91 16.32
CA SER A 171 10.55 -5.15 14.92
C SER A 171 11.29 -6.47 14.77
N ALA A 172 12.14 -6.83 15.72
CA ALA A 172 12.86 -8.11 15.71
C ALA A 172 11.92 -9.30 15.91
N ALA A 173 10.95 -9.19 16.82
CA ALA A 173 9.94 -10.24 17.03
C ALA A 173 9.07 -10.45 15.78
N LEU A 174 8.67 -9.36 15.12
CA LEU A 174 7.91 -9.46 13.87
C LEU A 174 8.74 -10.05 12.72
N ALA A 175 10.02 -9.68 12.62
CA ALA A 175 10.92 -10.27 11.62
C ALA A 175 11.11 -11.79 11.84
N LEU A 176 11.20 -12.22 13.11
CA LEU A 176 11.23 -13.65 13.42
C LEU A 176 9.95 -14.35 12.96
N LEU A 177 8.77 -13.79 13.26
CA LEU A 177 7.49 -14.39 12.89
C LEU A 177 7.29 -14.44 11.37
N ASP A 178 7.79 -13.44 10.63
CA ASP A 178 7.71 -13.38 9.16
C ASP A 178 8.60 -14.43 8.48
N GLU A 179 9.72 -14.80 9.09
CA GLU A 179 10.60 -15.85 8.56
C GLU A 179 10.15 -17.28 8.88
N LEU A 180 9.21 -17.46 9.83
CA LEU A 180 8.70 -18.78 10.16
C LEU A 180 7.83 -19.36 9.03
N PRO A 181 7.78 -20.70 8.86
CA PRO A 181 6.89 -21.34 7.90
C PRO A 181 5.41 -20.99 8.13
N ASP A 182 4.62 -20.99 7.03
CA ASP A 182 3.17 -20.76 7.10
C ASP A 182 2.50 -21.71 8.10
N GLY A 183 1.61 -21.17 8.92
CA GLY A 183 0.85 -21.91 9.92
C GLY A 183 1.57 -22.07 11.27
N VAL A 184 2.86 -21.72 11.36
CA VAL A 184 3.61 -21.75 12.62
C VAL A 184 3.28 -20.55 13.51
N PRO A 185 3.20 -19.30 13.01
CA PRO A 185 2.87 -18.14 13.83
C PRO A 185 1.55 -18.27 14.59
N GLU A 186 0.54 -18.93 14.01
CA GLU A 186 -0.78 -19.16 14.60
C GLU A 186 -0.74 -20.15 15.79
N GLN A 187 0.32 -20.94 15.89
CA GLN A 187 0.55 -21.92 16.97
C GLN A 187 1.44 -21.36 18.09
N ILE A 188 1.83 -20.08 17.98
CA ILE A 188 2.62 -19.40 19.01
C ILE A 188 1.68 -18.65 19.95
N SER A 189 1.74 -18.98 21.23
CA SER A 189 0.95 -18.31 22.26
C SER A 189 1.66 -17.09 22.87
N VAL A 190 2.98 -17.19 23.06
CA VAL A 190 3.80 -16.14 23.67
C VAL A 190 5.11 -15.97 22.92
N VAL A 191 5.48 -14.72 22.68
CA VAL A 191 6.82 -14.32 22.28
C VAL A 191 7.43 -13.54 23.43
N ARG A 192 8.56 -13.96 23.97
CA ARG A 192 9.30 -13.22 25.00
C ARG A 192 10.55 -12.63 24.39
N ALA A 193 10.76 -11.34 24.60
CA ALA A 193 11.95 -10.68 24.11
C ALA A 193 12.51 -9.70 25.13
N SER A 194 13.78 -9.87 25.49
CA SER A 194 14.52 -8.94 26.33
C SER A 194 15.32 -7.92 25.53
N ASP A 195 15.75 -8.30 24.36
CA ASP A 195 16.40 -7.48 23.35
C ASP A 195 16.23 -8.16 21.97
N PRO A 196 16.64 -7.51 20.85
CA PRO A 196 16.49 -8.08 19.50
C PRO A 196 17.24 -9.39 19.26
N GLU A 197 18.24 -9.71 20.09
CA GLU A 197 19.05 -10.93 19.97
C GLU A 197 18.69 -12.00 21.01
N LYS A 198 17.61 -11.77 21.79
CA LYS A 198 17.15 -12.71 22.83
C LYS A 198 15.64 -12.88 22.75
N ILE A 199 15.21 -13.62 21.73
CA ILE A 199 13.81 -13.92 21.48
C ILE A 199 13.56 -15.39 21.78
N GLU A 200 12.50 -15.65 22.54
CA GLU A 200 11.99 -16.98 22.87
C GLU A 200 10.51 -17.03 22.47
N ILE A 201 10.03 -18.21 22.06
CA ILE A 201 8.61 -18.41 21.76
C ILE A 201 8.07 -19.61 22.53
N ASP A 202 6.80 -19.57 22.93
CA ASP A 202 6.04 -20.74 23.37
C ASP A 202 5.21 -21.22 22.18
N TYR A 203 5.59 -22.36 21.65
CA TYR A 203 5.01 -23.01 20.49
C TYR A 203 4.23 -24.26 20.90
N SER A 204 3.01 -24.41 20.39
CA SER A 204 2.16 -25.59 20.63
C SER A 204 1.92 -26.32 19.30
N PRO A 205 2.45 -27.54 19.10
CA PRO A 205 2.35 -28.26 17.82
C PRO A 205 0.92 -28.80 17.52
N GLY A 206 -0.06 -28.51 18.35
CA GLY A 206 -1.47 -28.89 18.22
C GLY A 206 -2.29 -28.35 19.38
N GLU A 207 -3.63 -28.37 19.22
CA GLU A 207 -4.57 -27.80 20.22
C GLU A 207 -4.45 -28.42 21.62
N ASP A 208 -4.15 -29.72 21.71
CA ASP A 208 -4.01 -30.47 22.97
C ASP A 208 -2.55 -30.67 23.41
N ALA A 209 -1.58 -30.14 22.67
CA ALA A 209 -0.18 -30.33 22.97
C ALA A 209 0.29 -29.31 24.01
N SER A 210 1.14 -29.77 24.94
CA SER A 210 1.81 -28.86 25.86
C SER A 210 2.74 -27.91 25.12
N PRO A 211 2.78 -26.63 25.47
CA PRO A 211 3.66 -25.69 24.80
C PRO A 211 5.14 -26.01 25.10
N VAL A 212 5.97 -25.89 24.07
CA VAL A 212 7.43 -26.02 24.13
C VAL A 212 8.05 -24.66 23.96
N THR A 213 8.98 -24.29 24.85
CA THR A 213 9.71 -23.03 24.74
C THR A 213 10.88 -23.21 23.76
N ILE A 214 10.91 -22.43 22.70
CA ILE A 214 12.01 -22.42 21.72
C ILE A 214 12.78 -21.11 21.85
N ARG A 215 14.08 -21.18 22.14
CA ARG A 215 14.98 -20.03 22.21
C ARG A 215 15.65 -19.82 20.88
N PHE A 216 15.29 -18.76 20.18
CA PHE A 216 15.86 -18.42 18.87
C PHE A 216 17.12 -17.56 18.96
N GLY A 217 17.25 -16.76 20.03
CA GLY A 217 18.22 -15.68 20.04
C GLY A 217 17.78 -14.56 19.10
N SER A 218 18.47 -14.37 17.99
CA SER A 218 18.08 -13.39 16.96
C SER A 218 17.06 -13.96 15.96
N ALA A 219 16.41 -13.08 15.18
CA ALA A 219 15.52 -13.45 14.07
C ALA A 219 16.27 -14.06 12.87
N GLU A 220 17.59 -13.91 12.80
CA GLU A 220 18.39 -14.41 11.70
C GLU A 220 18.26 -15.93 11.54
N ASP A 221 18.02 -16.40 10.32
CA ASP A 221 17.81 -17.82 9.97
C ASP A 221 16.66 -18.50 10.74
N ALA A 222 15.59 -17.77 11.11
CA ALA A 222 14.52 -18.29 11.96
C ALA A 222 13.86 -19.55 11.37
N ALA A 223 13.62 -19.61 10.06
CA ALA A 223 13.06 -20.80 9.41
C ALA A 223 13.95 -22.04 9.60
N ARG A 224 15.27 -21.90 9.44
CA ARG A 224 16.21 -23.00 9.66
C ARG A 224 16.29 -23.42 11.12
N LYS A 225 16.33 -22.46 12.03
CA LYS A 225 16.31 -22.70 13.48
C LYS A 225 15.05 -23.46 13.88
N PHE A 226 13.91 -23.07 13.33
CA PHE A 226 12.63 -23.75 13.56
C PHE A 226 12.63 -25.19 13.00
N ASP A 227 13.17 -25.42 11.79
CA ASP A 227 13.31 -26.79 11.23
C ASP A 227 14.17 -27.70 12.12
N ILE A 228 15.19 -27.15 12.76
CA ILE A 228 16.01 -27.90 13.74
C ILE A 228 15.19 -28.17 15.02
N ALA A 229 14.51 -27.13 15.57
CA ALA A 229 13.73 -27.25 16.79
C ALA A 229 12.58 -28.24 16.61
N SER A 230 11.87 -28.19 15.48
CA SER A 230 10.73 -29.08 15.19
C SER A 230 11.08 -30.57 15.24
N LYS A 231 12.29 -30.94 14.85
CA LYS A 231 12.81 -32.32 14.94
C LYS A 231 13.12 -32.77 16.36
N LEU A 232 13.26 -31.83 17.30
CA LEU A 232 13.56 -32.10 18.71
C LEU A 232 12.32 -32.04 19.61
N ILE A 233 11.19 -31.54 19.12
CA ILE A 233 9.92 -31.45 19.88
C ILE A 233 9.44 -32.83 20.34
N ASP A 234 9.66 -33.88 19.55
CA ASP A 234 9.26 -35.26 19.88
C ASP A 234 10.08 -35.89 21.00
N THR A 235 11.07 -35.20 21.58
CA THR A 235 11.99 -35.72 22.60
C THR A 235 11.56 -35.42 24.05
N ASP A 236 10.29 -35.07 24.32
CA ASP A 236 9.76 -34.64 25.63
C ASP A 236 10.50 -33.42 26.24
N ALA A 237 11.24 -32.66 25.43
CA ALA A 237 11.96 -31.49 25.90
C ALA A 237 10.98 -30.33 26.14
N GLN A 238 11.05 -29.70 27.31
CA GLN A 238 10.25 -28.49 27.61
C GLN A 238 10.87 -27.21 27.02
N THR A 239 12.19 -27.24 26.85
CA THR A 239 12.94 -26.10 26.28
C THR A 239 13.92 -26.58 25.21
N ILE A 240 13.92 -25.94 24.08
CA ILE A 240 14.84 -26.21 22.97
C ILE A 240 15.59 -24.91 22.66
N ASP A 241 16.90 -24.91 22.77
CA ASP A 241 17.75 -23.77 22.47
C ASP A 241 18.39 -23.96 21.09
N VAL A 242 18.01 -23.10 20.14
CA VAL A 242 18.53 -23.05 18.78
C VAL A 242 19.19 -21.69 18.46
N SER A 243 19.52 -20.92 19.51
CA SER A 243 20.18 -19.61 19.35
C SER A 243 21.49 -19.70 18.60
N VAL A 244 22.18 -20.84 18.72
CA VAL A 244 23.36 -21.21 17.94
C VAL A 244 22.99 -22.40 17.06
N SER A 245 22.76 -22.16 15.78
CA SER A 245 22.24 -23.16 14.81
C SER A 245 23.10 -24.43 14.65
N GLU A 246 24.36 -24.41 15.11
CA GLU A 246 25.31 -25.53 14.94
C GLU A 246 25.29 -26.52 16.11
N VAL A 247 24.79 -26.14 17.28
CA VAL A 247 24.77 -27.00 18.48
C VAL A 247 23.47 -26.77 19.26
N PRO A 248 22.36 -27.41 18.89
CA PRO A 248 21.12 -27.30 19.66
C PRO A 248 21.26 -28.00 21.02
N VAL A 249 20.69 -27.40 22.04
CA VAL A 249 20.67 -27.94 23.42
C VAL A 249 19.22 -28.13 23.86
N THR A 250 18.92 -29.28 24.46
CA THR A 250 17.61 -29.60 25.06
C THR A 250 17.71 -29.71 26.58
N SER A 251 16.72 -29.21 27.28
CA SER A 251 16.60 -29.35 28.74
C SER A 251 15.14 -29.54 29.19
#